data_1b907d2bd595c8e0d52c8ee0fd9c69dd
#
_entry.id   1b907d2bd595c8e0d52c8ee0fd9c69dd
#
_cell.length_a   1.000
_cell.length_b   1.000
_cell.length_c   1.000
_cell.angle_alpha   90.00
_cell.angle_beta   90.00
_cell.angle_gamma   90.00
#
_symmetry.space_group_name_H-M   'P 1'
#
loop_
_entity.id
_entity.type
_entity.pdbx_description
1 polymer ?
#
loop_
_entity_poly.entity_id
_entity_poly.type
_entity_poly.pdbx_seq_one_letter_code
_entity_poly.pdbx_strand_id
1 'polypeptide(L)'
;METMKNMKPMSTKVRDTVLRIVERAMYYNNTPTKQECTGDKPTFFVNLSGHCGVITVCCYPVGYKEDAEGIYFTKQPMCYLYESEHITEEEILNNLTRTLADMERIYNDWYTRQEAAPNE
;
A
#
# COMPACT_ATOMS: atom_id res chain seq x y z
N MET A 1 8.56 4.71 27.30
CA MET A 1 7.15 5.04 27.54
C MET A 1 6.81 6.52 27.38
N GLU A 2 7.80 7.40 27.55
CA GLU A 2 7.55 8.81 27.36
C GLU A 2 7.19 9.15 25.92
N THR A 3 7.77 8.42 24.96
CA THR A 3 7.45 8.61 23.54
C THR A 3 5.99 8.42 23.26
N MET A 4 5.35 7.46 23.93
CA MET A 4 3.92 7.19 23.73
C MET A 4 3.03 8.26 24.33
N LYS A 5 3.50 8.94 25.38
CA LYS A 5 2.75 10.05 25.99
C LYS A 5 2.64 11.25 25.07
N ASN A 6 3.62 11.41 24.17
CA ASN A 6 3.67 12.54 23.26
C ASN A 6 3.05 12.25 21.90
N MET A 7 2.63 11.00 21.67
CA MET A 7 2.00 10.61 20.42
C MET A 7 0.49 10.73 20.55
N LYS A 8 -0.11 11.37 19.58
CA LYS A 8 -1.56 11.47 19.50
C LYS A 8 -2.14 10.18 18.94
N PRO A 9 -3.34 9.78 19.37
CA PRO A 9 -4.01 8.62 18.78
C PRO A 9 -4.20 8.81 17.28
N MET A 10 -4.25 7.70 16.55
CA MET A 10 -4.54 7.74 15.12
C MET A 10 -5.89 8.38 14.88
N SER A 11 -5.93 9.39 14.00
CA SER A 11 -7.18 10.07 13.70
C SER A 11 -8.11 9.17 12.88
N THR A 12 -9.40 9.48 12.90
CA THR A 12 -10.38 8.75 12.10
C THR A 12 -10.07 8.84 10.62
N LYS A 13 -9.61 10.01 10.15
CA LYS A 13 -9.24 10.20 8.74
C LYS A 13 -8.08 9.29 8.33
N VAL A 14 -7.05 9.21 9.17
CA VAL A 14 -5.91 8.33 8.90
C VAL A 14 -6.36 6.87 8.90
N ARG A 15 -7.12 6.46 9.92
CA ARG A 15 -7.64 5.10 10.00
C ARG A 15 -8.45 4.74 8.76
N ASP A 16 -9.37 5.60 8.35
CA ASP A 16 -10.24 5.33 7.22
C ASP A 16 -9.43 5.21 5.92
N THR A 17 -8.38 6.03 5.77
CA THR A 17 -7.52 5.96 4.60
C THR A 17 -6.70 4.67 4.59
N VAL A 18 -6.19 4.23 5.75
CA VAL A 18 -5.49 2.95 5.88
C VAL A 18 -6.42 1.81 5.49
N LEU A 19 -7.66 1.83 5.97
CA LEU A 19 -8.63 0.79 5.64
C LEU A 19 -8.90 0.73 4.13
N ARG A 20 -8.92 1.89 3.47
CA ARG A 20 -9.08 1.94 2.02
C ARG A 20 -7.88 1.31 1.30
N ILE A 21 -6.67 1.53 1.80
CA ILE A 21 -5.47 0.91 1.24
C ILE A 21 -5.58 -0.62 1.34
N VAL A 22 -5.95 -1.12 2.50
CA VAL A 22 -6.11 -2.57 2.72
C VAL A 22 -7.19 -3.12 1.80
N GLU A 23 -8.33 -2.45 1.73
CA GLU A 23 -9.44 -2.88 0.86
C GLU A 23 -9.03 -2.92 -0.60
N ARG A 24 -8.32 -1.90 -1.06
CA ARG A 24 -7.85 -1.85 -2.44
C ARG A 24 -6.81 -2.92 -2.73
N ALA A 25 -5.89 -3.16 -1.80
CA ALA A 25 -4.90 -4.22 -1.95
C ALA A 25 -5.58 -5.59 -2.08
N MET A 26 -6.59 -5.84 -1.26
CA MET A 26 -7.35 -7.08 -1.34
C MET A 26 -8.06 -7.22 -2.68
N TYR A 27 -8.63 -6.13 -3.17
CA TYR A 27 -9.32 -6.13 -4.46
C TYR A 27 -8.33 -6.39 -5.61
N TYR A 28 -7.20 -5.66 -5.61
CA TYR A 28 -6.21 -5.80 -6.67
C TYR A 28 -5.53 -7.17 -6.65
N ASN A 29 -5.32 -7.72 -5.46
CA ASN A 29 -4.67 -9.02 -5.29
C ASN A 29 -5.61 -10.20 -5.49
N ASN A 30 -6.87 -9.97 -5.85
CA ASN A 30 -7.83 -11.05 -5.99
C ASN A 30 -7.36 -12.05 -7.05
N THR A 31 -6.75 -13.13 -6.59
CA THR A 31 -6.14 -14.14 -7.42
C THR A 31 -6.71 -15.52 -7.06
N PRO A 32 -7.89 -15.86 -7.60
CA PRO A 32 -8.55 -17.11 -7.21
C PRO A 32 -7.81 -18.36 -7.69
N THR A 33 -6.86 -18.23 -8.60
CA THR A 33 -6.09 -19.37 -9.10
C THR A 33 -4.61 -19.19 -8.84
N LYS A 34 -3.89 -20.31 -8.75
CA LYS A 34 -2.45 -20.29 -8.57
C LYS A 34 -1.73 -19.64 -9.77
N GLN A 35 -2.25 -19.83 -10.98
CA GLN A 35 -1.68 -19.23 -12.17
C GLN A 35 -1.71 -17.70 -12.09
N GLU A 36 -2.81 -17.15 -11.58
CA GLU A 36 -2.90 -15.70 -11.41
C GLU A 36 -1.89 -15.19 -10.40
N CYS A 37 -1.66 -15.97 -9.33
CA CYS A 37 -0.68 -15.59 -8.32
C CYS A 37 0.74 -15.54 -8.88
N THR A 38 1.06 -16.36 -9.87
CA THR A 38 2.41 -16.46 -10.43
C THR A 38 2.56 -15.75 -11.77
N GLY A 39 1.50 -15.09 -12.25
CA GLY A 39 1.51 -14.35 -13.50
C GLY A 39 2.12 -12.97 -13.35
N ASP A 40 1.84 -12.10 -14.31
CA ASP A 40 2.36 -10.74 -14.37
C ASP A 40 1.44 -9.70 -13.74
N LYS A 41 0.41 -10.14 -13.04
CA LYS A 41 -0.53 -9.25 -12.36
C LYS A 41 0.17 -8.55 -11.20
N PRO A 42 0.00 -7.22 -11.06
CA PRO A 42 0.59 -6.51 -9.91
C PRO A 42 0.14 -7.10 -8.60
N THR A 43 1.08 -7.26 -7.68
CA THR A 43 0.80 -7.81 -6.35
C THR A 43 1.19 -6.78 -5.30
N PHE A 44 0.29 -6.52 -4.35
CA PHE A 44 0.48 -5.53 -3.31
C PHE A 44 0.56 -6.20 -1.94
N PHE A 45 1.57 -5.84 -1.18
CA PHE A 45 1.73 -6.31 0.20
C PHE A 45 1.53 -5.14 1.14
N VAL A 46 0.61 -5.32 2.10
CA VAL A 46 0.35 -4.30 3.12
C VAL A 46 0.64 -4.92 4.47
N ASN A 47 1.52 -4.30 5.22
CA ASN A 47 1.89 -4.74 6.55
C ASN A 47 1.68 -3.62 7.56
N LEU A 48 0.96 -3.91 8.62
CA LEU A 48 0.73 -2.97 9.72
C LEU A 48 1.47 -3.47 10.95
N SER A 49 2.44 -2.69 11.41
CA SER A 49 3.18 -2.99 12.63
C SER A 49 2.53 -2.24 13.78
N GLY A 50 1.61 -2.93 14.48
CA GLY A 50 0.76 -2.30 15.47
C GLY A 50 1.49 -1.64 16.61
N HIS A 51 2.58 -2.24 17.09
CA HIS A 51 3.32 -1.68 18.23
C HIS A 51 4.15 -0.46 17.85
N CYS A 52 4.41 -0.26 16.56
CA CYS A 52 5.20 0.87 16.07
C CYS A 52 4.34 1.93 15.38
N GLY A 53 3.07 1.62 15.10
CA GLY A 53 2.21 2.53 14.35
C GLY A 53 2.73 2.78 12.95
N VAL A 54 3.19 1.74 12.26
CA VAL A 54 3.83 1.85 10.96
C VAL A 54 3.06 1.04 9.94
N ILE A 55 2.90 1.60 8.75
CA ILE A 55 2.36 0.88 7.59
C ILE A 55 3.46 0.69 6.55
N THR A 56 3.56 -0.50 6.00
CA THR A 56 4.45 -0.79 4.88
C THR A 56 3.62 -1.26 3.71
N VAL A 57 3.73 -0.56 2.59
CA VAL A 57 3.05 -0.95 1.34
C VAL A 57 4.11 -1.17 0.28
N CYS A 58 4.13 -2.38 -0.26
CA CYS A 58 5.11 -2.78 -1.27
C CYS A 58 4.36 -3.36 -2.46
N CYS A 59 4.81 -3.07 -3.66
CA CYS A 59 4.20 -3.56 -4.89
C CYS A 59 5.23 -4.28 -5.75
N TYR A 60 4.80 -5.40 -6.32
CA TYR A 60 5.53 -6.09 -7.38
C TYR A 60 4.73 -5.88 -8.67
N PRO A 61 5.11 -4.88 -9.50
CA PRO A 61 4.27 -4.44 -10.62
C PRO A 61 4.02 -5.50 -11.69
N VAL A 62 4.92 -6.46 -11.82
CA VAL A 62 4.81 -7.54 -12.82
C VAL A 62 4.65 -8.89 -12.15
N GLY A 63 4.07 -8.91 -10.97
CA GLY A 63 3.81 -10.12 -10.21
C GLY A 63 4.94 -10.48 -9.27
N TYR A 64 4.58 -11.17 -8.20
CA TYR A 64 5.57 -11.62 -7.22
C TYR A 64 6.31 -12.82 -7.76
N LYS A 65 7.64 -12.72 -7.77
CA LYS A 65 8.57 -13.79 -8.13
C LYS A 65 9.71 -13.77 -7.14
N GLU A 66 10.35 -14.90 -6.94
CA GLU A 66 11.40 -15.03 -5.95
C GLU A 66 12.51 -13.98 -6.08
N ASP A 67 12.86 -13.65 -7.32
CA ASP A 67 13.92 -12.68 -7.60
C ASP A 67 13.43 -11.26 -7.87
N ALA A 68 12.11 -11.01 -7.74
CA ALA A 68 11.55 -9.71 -8.06
C ALA A 68 11.87 -8.68 -7.00
N GLU A 69 12.15 -7.46 -7.42
CA GLU A 69 12.31 -6.33 -6.52
C GLU A 69 10.98 -5.61 -6.34
N GLY A 70 10.61 -5.39 -5.08
CA GLY A 70 9.40 -4.66 -4.76
C GLY A 70 9.63 -3.16 -4.75
N ILE A 71 8.57 -2.42 -5.05
CA ILE A 71 8.56 -0.97 -4.94
C ILE A 71 7.86 -0.62 -3.62
N TYR A 72 8.56 0.08 -2.74
CA TYR A 72 8.02 0.49 -1.45
C TYR A 72 7.47 1.90 -1.55
N PHE A 73 6.19 2.05 -1.26
CA PHE A 73 5.51 3.35 -1.31
C PHE A 73 5.63 4.14 -0.02
N THR A 74 5.85 3.45 1.09
CA THR A 74 5.87 4.07 2.42
C THR A 74 7.25 3.91 3.04
N LYS A 75 8.18 4.81 2.69
CA LYS A 75 9.52 4.84 3.26
C LYS A 75 9.54 5.76 4.48
N GLN A 76 10.46 5.50 5.41
CA GLN A 76 10.61 6.37 6.57
C GLN A 76 10.95 7.80 6.14
N PRO A 77 10.40 8.83 6.80
CA PRO A 77 9.43 8.76 7.90
C PRO A 77 7.98 8.61 7.44
N MET A 78 7.75 8.40 6.16
CA MET A 78 6.42 8.42 5.54
C MET A 78 5.57 7.20 5.89
N CYS A 79 6.15 6.21 6.57
CA CYS A 79 5.42 5.02 6.99
C CYS A 79 4.65 5.17 8.31
N TYR A 80 4.89 6.26 9.04
CA TYR A 80 4.27 6.44 10.36
C TYR A 80 2.80 6.85 10.23
N LEU A 81 1.98 6.30 11.13
CA LEU A 81 0.52 6.55 11.15
C LEU A 81 0.08 7.46 12.29
N TYR A 82 0.99 7.78 13.20
CA TYR A 82 0.70 8.62 14.35
C TYR A 82 1.41 9.95 14.22
N GLU A 83 0.65 11.03 14.44
CA GLU A 83 1.23 12.37 14.45
C GLU A 83 2.23 12.50 15.58
N SER A 84 3.36 13.14 15.29
CA SER A 84 4.41 13.40 16.26
C SER A 84 5.08 14.71 15.90
N GLU A 85 6.15 15.06 16.63
CA GLU A 85 6.94 16.25 16.29
C GLU A 85 7.66 16.12 14.96
N HIS A 86 7.75 14.88 14.41
CA HIS A 86 8.44 14.61 13.15
C HIS A 86 7.52 14.53 11.94
N ILE A 87 6.22 14.30 12.16
CA ILE A 87 5.27 14.19 11.06
C ILE A 87 3.89 14.65 11.51
N THR A 88 3.25 15.44 10.66
CA THR A 88 1.90 15.95 10.92
C THR A 88 0.83 15.03 10.33
N GLU A 89 -0.39 15.16 10.80
CA GLU A 89 -1.52 14.41 10.24
C GLU A 89 -1.68 14.69 8.75
N GLU A 90 -1.52 15.94 8.33
CA GLU A 90 -1.62 16.30 6.92
C GLU A 90 -0.60 15.55 6.08
N GLU A 91 0.64 15.47 6.56
CA GLU A 91 1.70 14.73 5.86
C GLU A 91 1.38 13.24 5.80
N ILE A 92 0.86 12.67 6.88
CA ILE A 92 0.44 11.27 6.92
C ILE A 92 -0.64 11.04 5.87
N LEU A 93 -1.68 11.87 5.85
CA LEU A 93 -2.79 11.73 4.90
C LEU A 93 -2.33 11.89 3.46
N ASN A 94 -1.44 12.84 3.20
CA ASN A 94 -0.89 13.05 1.86
C ASN A 94 -0.11 11.84 1.39
N ASN A 95 0.67 11.22 2.26
CA ASN A 95 1.44 10.03 1.91
C ASN A 95 0.54 8.84 1.62
N LEU A 96 -0.49 8.64 2.44
CA LEU A 96 -1.44 7.55 2.25
C LEU A 96 -2.25 7.73 0.97
N THR A 97 -2.69 8.96 0.70
CA THR A 97 -3.44 9.27 -0.51
C THR A 97 -2.60 9.03 -1.77
N ARG A 98 -1.33 9.43 -1.72
CA ARG A 98 -0.39 9.18 -2.82
C ARG A 98 -0.18 7.69 -3.02
N THR A 99 -0.06 6.93 -1.94
CA THR A 99 0.08 5.47 -2.00
C THR A 99 -1.13 4.85 -2.70
N LEU A 100 -2.34 5.27 -2.34
CA LEU A 100 -3.56 4.80 -3.00
C LEU A 100 -3.54 5.12 -4.50
N ALA A 101 -3.14 6.34 -4.86
CA ALA A 101 -3.09 6.75 -6.26
C ALA A 101 -2.07 5.92 -7.04
N ASP A 102 -0.92 5.65 -6.44
CA ASP A 102 0.12 4.83 -7.08
C ASP A 102 -0.35 3.39 -7.28
N MET A 103 -1.01 2.82 -6.29
CA MET A 103 -1.58 1.47 -6.39
C MET A 103 -2.59 1.40 -7.54
N GLU A 104 -3.49 2.38 -7.58
CA GLU A 104 -4.52 2.44 -8.62
C GLU A 104 -3.91 2.59 -10.01
N ARG A 105 -2.91 3.46 -10.14
CA ARG A 105 -2.23 3.67 -11.42
C ARG A 105 -1.58 2.39 -11.93
N ILE A 106 -0.85 1.70 -11.06
CA ILE A 106 -0.16 0.47 -11.44
C ILE A 106 -1.16 -0.62 -11.85
N TYR A 107 -2.22 -0.76 -11.08
CA TYR A 107 -3.25 -1.77 -11.39
C TYR A 107 -3.97 -1.43 -12.70
N ASN A 108 -4.34 -0.17 -12.89
CA ASN A 108 -5.07 0.25 -14.10
C ASN A 108 -4.20 0.12 -15.34
N ASP A 109 -2.90 0.41 -15.23
CA ASP A 109 -1.97 0.23 -16.36
C ASP A 109 -1.92 -1.24 -16.78
N TRP A 110 -1.84 -2.15 -15.81
CA TRP A 110 -1.89 -3.58 -16.12
C TRP A 110 -3.22 -3.98 -16.73
N TYR A 111 -4.32 -3.54 -16.14
CA TYR A 111 -5.67 -3.87 -16.60
C TYR A 111 -5.88 -3.40 -18.05
N THR A 112 -5.45 -2.19 -18.34
CA THR A 112 -5.56 -1.61 -19.69
C THR A 112 -4.76 -2.44 -20.69
N ARG A 113 -3.55 -2.87 -20.32
CA ARG A 113 -2.75 -3.73 -21.19
C ARG A 113 -3.43 -5.06 -21.46
N GLN A 114 -4.11 -5.62 -20.46
CA GLN A 114 -4.84 -6.88 -20.64
C GLN A 114 -6.00 -6.73 -21.62
N GLU A 115 -6.74 -5.62 -21.53
CA GLU A 115 -7.84 -5.34 -22.44
C GLU A 115 -7.37 -5.09 -23.86
N ALA A 116 -6.22 -4.46 -24.04
CA ALA A 116 -5.65 -4.13 -25.35
C ALA A 116 -4.95 -5.33 -25.98
N ALA A 117 -4.65 -6.39 -25.21
CA ALA A 117 -3.95 -7.55 -25.75
C ALA A 117 -4.84 -8.26 -26.78
N PRO A 118 -4.26 -8.68 -27.93
CA PRO A 118 -5.04 -9.42 -28.90
C PRO A 118 -5.49 -10.75 -28.32
N ASN A 119 -6.74 -11.10 -28.61
CA ASN A 119 -7.27 -12.41 -28.25
C ASN A 119 -6.72 -13.43 -29.21
N GLU A 120 -5.96 -14.36 -28.70
CA GLU A 120 -5.39 -15.44 -29.50
C GLU A 120 -6.06 -16.76 -29.26
#